data_0c1ee286fb282875418cc2ca9dddd8f6
#
_entry.id   0c1ee286fb282875418cc2ca9dddd8f6
#
_cell.length_a   1.000
_cell.length_b   1.000
_cell.length_c   1.000
_cell.angle_alpha   90.00
_cell.angle_beta   90.00
_cell.angle_gamma   90.00
#
_symmetry.space_group_name_H-M   'P 1'
#
loop_
_entity.id
_entity.type
_entity.pdbx_description
1 polymer ?
#
loop_
_entity_poly.entity_id
_entity_poly.type
_entity_poly.pdbx_seq_one_letter_code
_entity_poly.pdbx_strand_id
1 'polypeptide(L)'
;MILGGGGQDTGQKKIIGDFFLRADLLRSLAADGMPMLMICGLYQLFGEYFETVDGSRLDGIGVIGAYTVGREVRMIGNLTETSDDFGKIVGYENHSGQTFLREGVQPLGHVEADGTGNNGEDHTEGARVNNVIGTYMHGSLLPKNPAIADFLIRTAVERRYGTFEPVAVGQTSAQKAALNRINEVAQRARRVAMSRPR
;
A
#
# COMPACT_ATOMS: atom_id res chain seq x y z
N MET A 1 -0.02 11.38 9.14
CA MET A 1 -0.04 10.09 8.46
C MET A 1 -1.48 9.66 8.26
N ILE A 2 -1.83 9.20 7.08
CA ILE A 2 -3.17 8.69 6.75
C ILE A 2 -3.01 7.24 6.28
N LEU A 3 -3.73 6.32 6.92
CA LEU A 3 -3.74 4.91 6.55
C LEU A 3 -5.17 4.50 6.28
N GLY A 4 -5.40 3.81 5.20
CA GLY A 4 -6.73 3.35 4.87
C GLY A 4 -6.73 2.13 3.94
N GLY A 5 -7.82 1.39 4.02
CA GLY A 5 -8.09 0.25 3.16
C GLY A 5 -9.60 0.12 2.96
N GLY A 6 -9.99 -0.63 1.98
CA GLY A 6 -11.40 -0.84 1.70
C GLY A 6 -11.63 -1.94 0.69
N GLY A 7 -12.82 -2.54 0.78
CA GLY A 7 -13.31 -3.47 -0.22
C GLY A 7 -13.70 -2.75 -1.51
N GLN A 8 -13.88 -3.52 -2.54
CA GLN A 8 -14.30 -3.05 -3.86
C GLN A 8 -15.82 -2.83 -3.95
N ASP A 9 -16.25 -2.16 -5.00
CA ASP A 9 -17.63 -1.98 -5.46
C ASP A 9 -18.58 -1.37 -4.42
N THR A 10 -19.37 -2.19 -3.73
CA THR A 10 -20.40 -1.69 -2.80
C THR A 10 -19.85 -0.82 -1.69
N GLY A 11 -18.67 -1.14 -1.17
CA GLY A 11 -17.98 -0.34 -0.17
C GLY A 11 -17.56 1.01 -0.72
N GLN A 12 -16.96 1.04 -1.90
CA GLN A 12 -16.54 2.26 -2.58
C GLN A 12 -17.75 3.15 -2.92
N LYS A 13 -18.82 2.59 -3.49
CA LYS A 13 -20.05 3.31 -3.80
C LYS A 13 -20.67 3.99 -2.58
N LYS A 14 -20.55 3.40 -1.39
CA LYS A 14 -21.10 3.99 -0.14
C LYS A 14 -20.30 5.17 0.37
N ILE A 15 -18.98 5.14 0.23
CA ILE A 15 -18.09 6.18 0.80
C ILE A 15 -17.75 7.28 -0.19
N ILE A 16 -18.02 7.07 -1.49
CA ILE A 16 -17.52 7.94 -2.56
C ILE A 16 -17.97 9.39 -2.40
N GLY A 17 -19.20 9.63 -1.97
CA GLY A 17 -19.72 10.97 -1.74
C GLY A 17 -18.93 11.73 -0.66
N ASP A 18 -18.74 11.11 0.49
CA ASP A 18 -17.93 11.66 1.59
C ASP A 18 -16.45 11.82 1.21
N PHE A 19 -15.94 10.91 0.40
CA PHE A 19 -14.56 10.92 -0.08
C PHE A 19 -14.31 12.12 -1.00
N PHE A 20 -15.21 12.38 -1.93
CA PHE A 20 -15.12 13.54 -2.84
C PHE A 20 -15.24 14.88 -2.12
N LEU A 21 -16.01 14.98 -1.05
CA LEU A 21 -16.06 16.19 -0.22
C LEU A 21 -14.68 16.56 0.37
N ARG A 22 -13.76 15.60 0.45
CA ARG A 22 -12.41 15.76 1.00
C ARG A 22 -11.31 15.65 -0.05
N ALA A 23 -11.67 15.49 -1.32
CA ALA A 23 -10.71 15.22 -2.39
C ALA A 23 -9.63 16.31 -2.50
N ASP A 24 -10.02 17.59 -2.47
CA ASP A 24 -9.06 18.69 -2.56
C ASP A 24 -8.12 18.75 -1.35
N LEU A 25 -8.65 18.47 -0.16
CA LEU A 25 -7.81 18.34 1.04
C LEU A 25 -6.81 17.19 0.91
N LEU A 26 -7.26 16.03 0.45
CA LEU A 26 -6.38 14.85 0.30
C LEU A 26 -5.32 15.08 -0.77
N ARG A 27 -5.67 15.70 -1.90
CA ARG A 27 -4.70 16.10 -2.95
C ARG A 27 -3.67 17.08 -2.41
N SER A 28 -4.13 18.11 -1.70
CA SER A 28 -3.24 19.11 -1.07
C SER A 28 -2.30 18.47 -0.07
N LEU A 29 -2.79 17.60 0.80
CA LEU A 29 -1.98 16.88 1.78
C LEU A 29 -0.97 15.94 1.11
N ALA A 30 -1.34 15.25 0.03
CA ALA A 30 -0.45 14.39 -0.73
C ALA A 30 0.68 15.21 -1.40
N ALA A 31 0.33 16.33 -2.03
CA ALA A 31 1.29 17.26 -2.63
C ALA A 31 2.24 17.88 -1.60
N ASP A 32 1.76 18.15 -0.40
CA ASP A 32 2.51 18.67 0.73
C ASP A 32 3.29 17.58 1.50
N GLY A 33 3.40 16.37 0.95
CA GLY A 33 4.26 15.30 1.46
C GLY A 33 3.69 14.55 2.67
N MET A 34 2.38 14.59 2.92
CA MET A 34 1.75 13.76 3.95
C MET A 34 1.98 12.27 3.64
N PRO A 35 2.57 11.49 4.56
CA PRO A 35 2.69 10.04 4.34
C PRO A 35 1.33 9.38 4.41
N MET A 36 1.01 8.61 3.35
CA MET A 36 -0.26 7.92 3.18
C MET A 36 -0.03 6.48 2.72
N LEU A 37 -0.83 5.55 3.25
CA LEU A 37 -0.86 4.16 2.79
C LEU A 37 -2.29 3.78 2.45
N MET A 38 -2.55 3.55 1.16
CA MET A 38 -3.85 3.25 0.61
C MET A 38 -3.88 1.81 0.10
N ILE A 39 -4.74 0.98 0.70
CA ILE A 39 -4.79 -0.45 0.39
C ILE A 39 -6.07 -0.78 -0.37
N CYS A 40 -5.92 -1.55 -1.45
CA CYS A 40 -6.99 -2.15 -2.25
C CYS A 40 -7.98 -1.10 -2.78
N GLY A 41 -9.24 -1.10 -2.31
CA GLY A 41 -10.27 -0.15 -2.78
C GLY A 41 -9.90 1.32 -2.62
N LEU A 42 -9.13 1.69 -1.58
CA LEU A 42 -8.64 3.07 -1.46
C LEU A 42 -7.48 3.36 -2.41
N TYR A 43 -6.64 2.39 -2.73
CA TYR A 43 -5.64 2.56 -3.79
C TYR A 43 -6.32 2.91 -5.12
N GLN A 44 -7.41 2.21 -5.46
CA GLN A 44 -8.21 2.46 -6.65
C GLN A 44 -8.84 3.88 -6.65
N LEU A 45 -9.41 4.30 -5.52
CA LEU A 45 -10.02 5.64 -5.38
C LEU A 45 -8.99 6.78 -5.33
N PHE A 46 -7.72 6.50 -4.99
CA PHE A 46 -6.64 7.47 -5.12
C PHE A 46 -6.14 7.58 -6.57
N GLY A 47 -6.49 6.63 -7.44
CA GLY A 47 -6.31 6.71 -8.88
C GLY A 47 -7.24 7.73 -9.55
N GLU A 48 -7.26 7.69 -10.87
CA GLU A 48 -8.11 8.56 -11.69
C GLU A 48 -9.56 8.06 -11.72
N TYR A 49 -9.74 6.75 -11.90
CA TYR A 49 -11.05 6.10 -11.91
C TYR A 49 -10.94 4.60 -11.71
N PHE A 50 -12.05 4.02 -11.33
CA PHE A 50 -12.29 2.57 -11.33
C PHE A 50 -13.49 2.24 -12.22
N GLU A 51 -13.28 1.44 -13.26
CA GLU A 51 -14.32 0.89 -14.11
C GLU A 51 -14.70 -0.49 -13.58
N THR A 52 -15.94 -0.67 -13.18
CA THR A 52 -16.45 -1.94 -12.66
C THR A 52 -16.71 -2.94 -13.78
N VAL A 53 -16.90 -4.24 -13.46
CA VAL A 53 -17.15 -5.30 -14.44
C VAL A 53 -18.39 -5.03 -15.31
N ASP A 54 -19.40 -4.36 -14.75
CA ASP A 54 -20.62 -3.97 -15.48
C ASP A 54 -20.44 -2.71 -16.34
N GLY A 55 -19.23 -2.15 -16.45
CA GLY A 55 -18.91 -0.96 -17.20
C GLY A 55 -19.24 0.36 -16.51
N SER A 56 -19.76 0.32 -15.27
CA SER A 56 -19.97 1.53 -14.50
C SER A 56 -18.62 2.12 -14.07
N ARG A 57 -18.51 3.46 -14.14
CA ARG A 57 -17.28 4.15 -13.75
C ARG A 57 -17.47 4.90 -12.44
N LEU A 58 -16.53 4.68 -11.53
CA LEU A 58 -16.37 5.43 -10.29
C LEU A 58 -15.14 6.32 -10.44
N ASP A 59 -15.32 7.63 -10.45
CA ASP A 59 -14.17 8.53 -10.49
C ASP A 59 -13.37 8.46 -9.19
N GLY A 60 -12.05 8.55 -9.32
CA GLY A 60 -11.12 8.66 -8.21
C GLY A 60 -10.69 10.10 -7.96
N ILE A 61 -9.82 10.32 -6.98
CA ILE A 61 -9.34 11.68 -6.67
C ILE A 61 -8.06 12.06 -7.43
N GLY A 62 -7.48 11.17 -8.23
CA GLY A 62 -6.35 11.47 -9.12
C GLY A 62 -5.06 11.88 -8.39
N VAL A 63 -4.80 11.38 -7.19
CA VAL A 63 -3.52 11.55 -6.49
C VAL A 63 -2.45 10.67 -7.13
N ILE A 64 -2.85 9.47 -7.53
CA ILE A 64 -1.99 8.52 -8.23
C ILE A 64 -2.42 8.50 -9.70
N GLY A 65 -1.49 8.74 -10.61
CA GLY A 65 -1.75 8.65 -12.05
C GLY A 65 -1.94 7.20 -12.49
N ALA A 66 -3.09 6.63 -12.18
CA ALA A 66 -3.43 5.24 -12.47
C ALA A 66 -4.94 5.11 -12.67
N TYR A 67 -5.35 4.09 -13.40
CA TYR A 67 -6.75 3.71 -13.49
C TYR A 67 -6.91 2.21 -13.26
N THR A 68 -8.09 1.80 -12.80
CA THR A 68 -8.38 0.40 -12.52
C THR A 68 -9.56 -0.07 -13.35
N VAL A 69 -9.45 -1.29 -13.87
CA VAL A 69 -10.51 -1.99 -14.60
C VAL A 69 -10.88 -3.25 -13.84
N GLY A 70 -12.15 -3.38 -13.47
CA GLY A 70 -12.71 -4.57 -12.85
C GLY A 70 -12.71 -5.74 -13.83
N ARG A 71 -12.31 -6.92 -13.37
CA ARG A 71 -12.30 -8.15 -14.15
C ARG A 71 -13.02 -9.26 -13.37
N GLU A 72 -13.45 -10.29 -14.09
CA GLU A 72 -14.05 -11.49 -13.47
C GLU A 72 -12.98 -12.33 -12.75
N VAL A 73 -11.78 -12.37 -13.31
CA VAL A 73 -10.66 -13.10 -12.72
C VAL A 73 -10.18 -12.40 -11.46
N ARG A 74 -10.14 -13.15 -10.36
CA ARG A 74 -9.68 -12.67 -9.07
C ARG A 74 -8.23 -13.08 -8.83
N MET A 75 -7.39 -12.11 -8.54
CA MET A 75 -6.00 -12.28 -8.19
C MET A 75 -5.89 -12.51 -6.68
N ILE A 76 -5.54 -13.74 -6.28
CA ILE A 76 -5.45 -14.14 -4.87
C ILE A 76 -4.17 -14.93 -4.67
N GLY A 77 -3.38 -14.56 -3.71
CA GLY A 77 -2.21 -15.33 -3.33
C GLY A 77 -1.16 -14.57 -2.56
N ASN A 78 -0.14 -15.28 -2.17
CA ASN A 78 1.06 -14.68 -1.62
C ASN A 78 1.78 -13.92 -2.74
N LEU A 79 2.33 -12.77 -2.39
CA LEU A 79 3.03 -11.90 -3.32
C LEU A 79 4.35 -11.47 -2.71
N THR A 80 5.39 -11.53 -3.52
CA THR A 80 6.69 -10.96 -3.22
C THR A 80 7.10 -10.05 -4.36
N GLU A 81 7.56 -8.87 -4.00
CA GLU A 81 8.07 -7.88 -4.96
C GLU A 81 9.41 -7.31 -4.49
N THR A 82 10.14 -6.72 -5.40
CA THR A 82 11.35 -5.94 -5.11
C THR A 82 11.09 -4.48 -5.39
N SER A 83 11.27 -3.66 -4.37
CA SER A 83 11.15 -2.20 -4.41
C SER A 83 12.52 -1.56 -4.32
N ASP A 84 12.76 -0.52 -5.10
CA ASP A 84 14.00 0.26 -5.04
C ASP A 84 14.16 0.97 -3.68
N ASP A 85 13.05 1.41 -3.10
CA ASP A 85 13.05 2.16 -1.84
C ASP A 85 13.06 1.28 -0.58
N PHE A 86 12.38 0.12 -0.65
CA PHE A 86 12.09 -0.70 0.54
C PHE A 86 12.72 -2.10 0.48
N GLY A 87 13.43 -2.41 -0.60
CA GLY A 87 13.94 -3.74 -0.86
C GLY A 87 12.81 -4.75 -1.08
N LYS A 88 13.01 -5.98 -0.63
CA LYS A 88 12.01 -7.03 -0.82
C LYS A 88 10.79 -6.79 0.08
N ILE A 89 9.59 -6.71 -0.51
CA ILE A 89 8.30 -6.58 0.15
C ILE A 89 7.53 -7.89 0.03
N VAL A 90 6.82 -8.26 1.09
CA VAL A 90 6.07 -9.52 1.16
C VAL A 90 4.66 -9.24 1.63
N GLY A 91 3.67 -9.71 0.88
CA GLY A 91 2.27 -9.49 1.18
C GLY A 91 1.36 -10.61 0.70
N TYR A 92 0.09 -10.29 0.64
CA TYR A 92 -0.97 -11.15 0.15
C TYR A 92 -1.94 -10.30 -0.66
N GLU A 93 -2.12 -10.61 -1.93
CA GLU A 93 -3.08 -9.92 -2.78
C GLU A 93 -4.43 -10.64 -2.80
N ASN A 94 -5.52 -9.86 -2.91
CA ASN A 94 -6.86 -10.39 -3.04
C ASN A 94 -7.78 -9.33 -3.68
N HIS A 95 -7.75 -9.25 -4.99
CA HIS A 95 -8.52 -8.26 -5.75
C HIS A 95 -8.91 -8.79 -7.13
N SER A 96 -9.88 -8.16 -7.77
CA SER A 96 -10.27 -8.40 -9.17
C SER A 96 -10.10 -7.16 -10.05
N GLY A 97 -9.86 -6.00 -9.44
CA GLY A 97 -9.48 -4.80 -10.18
C GLY A 97 -8.04 -4.91 -10.66
N GLN A 98 -7.83 -4.64 -11.94
CA GLN A 98 -6.52 -4.55 -12.56
C GLN A 98 -6.15 -3.08 -12.73
N THR A 99 -5.05 -2.66 -12.11
CA THR A 99 -4.59 -1.27 -12.13
C THR A 99 -3.47 -1.07 -13.13
N PHE A 100 -3.60 -0.04 -13.92
CA PHE A 100 -2.65 0.37 -14.95
C PHE A 100 -2.08 1.73 -14.60
N LEU A 101 -0.77 1.79 -14.42
CA LEU A 101 -0.07 3.03 -14.12
C LEU A 101 0.07 3.89 -15.39
N ARG A 102 -0.03 5.20 -15.24
CA ARG A 102 0.27 6.13 -16.33
C ARG A 102 1.79 6.25 -16.52
N GLU A 103 2.17 6.68 -17.70
CA GLU A 103 3.57 6.97 -18.01
C GLU A 103 4.20 7.90 -16.97
N GLY A 104 5.38 7.53 -16.48
CA GLY A 104 6.12 8.29 -15.47
C GLY A 104 5.70 8.03 -14.01
N VAL A 105 4.64 7.26 -13.75
CA VAL A 105 4.29 6.85 -12.38
C VAL A 105 5.15 5.68 -11.97
N GLN A 106 5.79 5.82 -10.81
CA GLN A 106 6.64 4.76 -10.27
C GLN A 106 5.79 3.67 -9.59
N PRO A 107 5.98 2.38 -9.90
CA PRO A 107 5.40 1.31 -9.10
C PRO A 107 6.00 1.31 -7.69
N LEU A 108 5.32 0.71 -6.74
CA LEU A 108 5.89 0.43 -5.42
C LEU A 108 7.01 -0.59 -5.52
N GLY A 109 6.83 -1.59 -6.38
CA GLY A 109 7.84 -2.58 -6.69
C GLY A 109 7.51 -3.41 -7.93
N HIS A 110 8.42 -4.33 -8.25
CA HIS A 110 8.28 -5.30 -9.33
C HIS A 110 8.10 -6.69 -8.74
N VAL A 111 7.01 -7.36 -9.14
CA VAL A 111 6.66 -8.70 -8.64
C VAL A 111 7.64 -9.76 -9.12
N GLU A 112 7.94 -10.71 -8.25
CA GLU A 112 8.71 -11.89 -8.62
C GLU A 112 7.84 -12.86 -9.44
N ALA A 113 8.46 -13.80 -10.13
CA ALA A 113 7.96 -14.58 -11.26
C ALA A 113 6.52 -15.14 -11.18
N ASP A 114 5.98 -15.36 -9.99
CA ASP A 114 4.64 -15.96 -9.81
C ASP A 114 3.56 -14.95 -9.35
N GLY A 115 3.93 -13.66 -9.22
CA GLY A 115 3.02 -12.61 -8.77
C GLY A 115 2.16 -12.05 -9.89
N THR A 116 0.95 -11.60 -9.57
CA THR A 116 0.11 -10.85 -10.50
C THR A 116 0.19 -9.33 -10.29
N GLY A 117 0.30 -8.88 -9.05
CA GLY A 117 0.48 -7.47 -8.74
C GLY A 117 -0.66 -6.59 -9.25
N ASN A 118 -0.33 -5.46 -9.87
CA ASN A 118 -1.32 -4.49 -10.33
C ASN A 118 -2.33 -5.06 -11.34
N ASN A 119 -1.86 -5.81 -12.32
CA ASN A 119 -2.71 -6.25 -13.45
C ASN A 119 -2.36 -7.63 -14.02
N GLY A 120 -1.28 -8.26 -13.56
CA GLY A 120 -0.81 -9.56 -14.05
C GLY A 120 -0.11 -9.52 -15.41
N GLU A 121 0.11 -8.35 -15.99
CA GLU A 121 0.67 -8.18 -17.32
C GLU A 121 2.05 -7.51 -17.32
N ASP A 122 2.21 -6.45 -16.54
CA ASP A 122 3.39 -5.58 -16.55
C ASP A 122 4.40 -5.86 -15.42
N HIS A 123 4.13 -6.86 -14.60
CA HIS A 123 4.95 -7.24 -13.45
C HIS A 123 5.18 -6.12 -12.42
N THR A 124 4.29 -5.15 -12.34
CA THR A 124 4.34 -4.12 -11.31
C THR A 124 3.37 -4.42 -10.16
N GLU A 125 3.65 -3.91 -8.98
CA GLU A 125 2.72 -3.89 -7.86
C GLU A 125 2.71 -2.50 -7.23
N GLY A 126 1.50 -2.07 -6.86
CA GLY A 126 1.29 -0.78 -6.22
C GLY A 126 1.73 0.41 -7.04
N ALA A 127 1.78 1.54 -6.38
CA ALA A 127 2.31 2.78 -6.93
C ALA A 127 2.86 3.67 -5.82
N ARG A 128 3.81 4.53 -6.16
CA ARG A 128 4.34 5.53 -5.26
C ARG A 128 4.33 6.91 -5.89
N VAL A 129 3.70 7.87 -5.21
CA VAL A 129 3.70 9.28 -5.59
C VAL A 129 4.07 10.11 -4.36
N ASN A 130 5.23 10.74 -4.36
CA ASN A 130 5.79 11.40 -3.17
C ASN A 130 5.82 10.43 -1.97
N ASN A 131 5.07 10.76 -0.90
CA ASN A 131 4.95 9.94 0.31
C ASN A 131 3.62 9.15 0.36
N VAL A 132 2.92 9.05 -0.76
CA VAL A 132 1.71 8.23 -0.92
C VAL A 132 2.09 6.89 -1.50
N ILE A 133 1.70 5.83 -0.83
CA ILE A 133 1.84 4.44 -1.26
C ILE A 133 0.45 3.88 -1.49
N GLY A 134 0.17 3.41 -2.71
CA GLY A 134 -0.98 2.60 -3.05
C GLY A 134 -0.55 1.16 -3.28
N THR A 135 -1.31 0.16 -2.82
CA THR A 135 -0.93 -1.25 -2.98
C THR A 135 -2.14 -2.18 -2.87
N TYR A 136 -2.06 -3.33 -3.51
CA TYR A 136 -2.99 -4.44 -3.31
C TYR A 136 -2.57 -5.41 -2.21
N MET A 137 -1.41 -5.23 -1.61
CA MET A 137 -0.94 -6.09 -0.53
C MET A 137 -1.75 -5.87 0.75
N HIS A 138 -2.51 -6.89 1.12
CA HIS A 138 -3.33 -6.94 2.32
C HIS A 138 -2.56 -7.46 3.54
N GLY A 139 -3.24 -7.42 4.66
CA GLY A 139 -3.04 -8.03 5.95
C GLY A 139 -1.63 -8.35 6.41
N SER A 140 -1.27 -7.78 7.55
CA SER A 140 0.06 -7.81 8.16
C SER A 140 1.16 -7.21 7.26
N LEU A 141 0.83 -6.24 6.37
CA LEU A 141 1.82 -5.62 5.49
C LEU A 141 2.96 -5.00 6.31
N LEU A 142 2.65 -4.08 7.20
CA LEU A 142 3.65 -3.32 7.94
C LEU A 142 4.52 -4.19 8.87
N PRO A 143 3.98 -5.13 9.66
CA PRO A 143 4.82 -6.01 10.48
C PRO A 143 5.78 -6.92 9.69
N LYS A 144 5.39 -7.30 8.46
CA LYS A 144 6.26 -8.08 7.58
C LYS A 144 7.28 -7.22 6.83
N ASN A 145 7.00 -5.93 6.69
CA ASN A 145 7.80 -4.99 5.92
C ASN A 145 8.11 -3.74 6.77
N PRO A 146 8.94 -3.88 7.80
CA PRO A 146 9.21 -2.79 8.74
C PRO A 146 9.80 -1.54 8.08
N ALA A 147 10.51 -1.68 6.95
CA ALA A 147 11.03 -0.54 6.21
C ALA A 147 9.92 0.43 5.75
N ILE A 148 8.76 -0.09 5.33
CA ILE A 148 7.60 0.74 4.98
C ILE A 148 7.03 1.42 6.23
N ALA A 149 6.92 0.69 7.35
CA ALA A 149 6.43 1.25 8.61
C ALA A 149 7.36 2.36 9.11
N ASP A 150 8.67 2.13 9.10
CA ASP A 150 9.68 3.10 9.52
C ASP A 150 9.66 4.34 8.63
N PHE A 151 9.51 4.18 7.31
CA PHE A 151 9.34 5.29 6.38
C PHE A 151 8.12 6.14 6.73
N LEU A 152 6.96 5.52 6.91
CA LEU A 152 5.71 6.22 7.22
C LEU A 152 5.79 6.97 8.56
N ILE A 153 6.36 6.33 9.59
CA ILE A 153 6.52 6.94 10.93
C ILE A 153 7.53 8.08 10.86
N ARG A 154 8.71 7.85 10.30
CA ARG A 154 9.76 8.86 10.16
C ARG A 154 9.21 10.09 9.45
N THR A 155 8.65 9.92 8.27
CA THR A 155 8.12 11.02 7.45
C THR A 155 7.01 11.79 8.19
N ALA A 156 6.14 11.09 8.93
CA ALA A 156 5.10 11.75 9.73
C ALA A 156 5.68 12.60 10.86
N VAL A 157 6.70 12.10 11.55
CA VAL A 157 7.37 12.81 12.66
C VAL A 157 8.18 13.98 12.14
N GLU A 158 9.00 13.79 11.13
CA GLU A 158 9.80 14.85 10.50
C GLU A 158 8.92 15.98 9.98
N ARG A 159 7.80 15.64 9.32
CA ARG A 159 6.83 16.63 8.86
C ARG A 159 6.20 17.42 10.02
N ARG A 160 5.99 16.84 11.17
CA ARG A 160 5.33 17.47 12.31
C ARG A 160 6.29 18.25 13.20
N TYR A 161 7.51 17.74 13.37
CA TYR A 161 8.48 18.22 14.37
C TYR A 161 9.81 18.67 13.78
N GLY A 162 10.02 18.52 12.48
CA GLY A 162 11.24 18.90 11.76
C GLY A 162 12.34 17.85 11.80
N THR A 163 12.42 17.04 12.83
CA THR A 163 13.44 15.99 13.00
C THR A 163 12.82 14.70 13.52
N PHE A 164 13.44 13.59 13.16
CA PHE A 164 13.13 12.26 13.70
C PHE A 164 14.34 11.71 14.45
N GLU A 165 14.26 11.74 15.77
CA GLU A 165 15.26 11.13 16.64
C GLU A 165 14.62 9.96 17.39
N PRO A 166 14.83 8.71 16.93
CA PRO A 166 14.26 7.57 17.61
C PRO A 166 14.89 7.40 18.99
N VAL A 167 14.07 7.47 20.02
CA VAL A 167 14.50 7.14 21.37
C VAL A 167 14.75 5.65 21.47
N ALA A 168 15.89 5.26 22.04
CA ALA A 168 16.19 3.85 22.29
C ALA A 168 15.09 3.23 23.19
N VAL A 169 14.21 2.43 22.57
CA VAL A 169 13.19 1.67 23.30
C VAL A 169 13.87 0.52 24.03
N GLY A 170 13.47 0.28 25.27
CA GLY A 170 14.01 -0.82 26.05
C GLY A 170 15.16 -0.43 26.95
N GLN A 171 14.91 0.49 27.87
CA GLN A 171 15.89 0.87 28.90
C GLN A 171 16.14 -0.27 29.89
N THR A 172 15.15 -1.13 30.16
CA THR A 172 15.30 -2.31 31.03
C THR A 172 15.62 -3.58 30.24
N SER A 173 16.27 -4.54 30.89
CA SER A 173 16.56 -5.84 30.28
C SER A 173 15.30 -6.56 29.82
N ALA A 174 14.19 -6.46 30.57
CA ALA A 174 12.91 -7.07 30.23
C ALA A 174 12.30 -6.44 28.96
N GLN A 175 12.35 -5.12 28.83
CA GLN A 175 11.86 -4.42 27.62
C GLN A 175 12.68 -4.78 26.39
N LYS A 176 14.02 -4.87 26.51
CA LYS A 176 14.89 -5.33 25.43
C LYS A 176 14.56 -6.75 24.99
N ALA A 177 14.37 -7.65 25.94
CA ALA A 177 14.02 -9.04 25.67
C ALA A 177 12.64 -9.15 24.96
N ALA A 178 11.64 -8.39 25.40
CA ALA A 178 10.34 -8.33 24.77
C ALA A 178 10.41 -7.82 23.32
N LEU A 179 11.16 -6.73 23.07
CA LEU A 179 11.35 -6.17 21.73
C LEU A 179 12.07 -7.17 20.81
N ASN A 180 13.13 -7.82 21.28
CA ASN A 180 13.83 -8.83 20.51
C ASN A 180 12.89 -9.98 20.11
N ARG A 181 12.07 -10.47 21.05
CA ARG A 181 11.09 -11.53 20.76
C ARG A 181 10.07 -11.10 19.71
N ILE A 182 9.56 -9.86 19.77
CA ILE A 182 8.63 -9.32 18.77
C ILE A 182 9.30 -9.29 17.38
N ASN A 183 10.53 -8.80 17.31
CA ASN A 183 11.30 -8.74 16.07
C ASN A 183 11.59 -10.13 15.48
N GLU A 184 11.95 -11.10 16.32
CA GLU A 184 12.15 -12.49 15.90
C GLU A 184 10.88 -13.11 15.33
N VAL A 185 9.73 -12.90 15.97
CA VAL A 185 8.42 -13.37 15.49
C VAL A 185 8.07 -12.73 14.16
N ALA A 186 8.24 -11.41 14.02
CA ALA A 186 7.98 -10.69 12.77
C ALA A 186 8.88 -11.20 11.62
N GLN A 187 10.18 -11.36 11.88
CA GLN A 187 11.11 -11.91 10.89
C GLN A 187 10.79 -13.35 10.50
N ARG A 188 10.38 -14.18 11.47
CA ARG A 188 9.92 -15.55 11.19
C ARG A 188 8.67 -15.54 10.31
N ALA A 189 7.68 -14.73 10.64
CA ALA A 189 6.46 -14.58 9.83
C ALA A 189 6.78 -14.15 8.39
N ARG A 190 7.72 -13.20 8.23
CA ARG A 190 8.20 -12.76 6.92
C ARG A 190 8.86 -13.92 6.14
N ARG A 191 9.80 -14.65 6.75
CA ARG A 191 10.45 -15.80 6.09
C ARG A 191 9.47 -16.86 5.66
N VAL A 192 8.48 -17.18 6.53
CA VAL A 192 7.43 -18.16 6.20
C VAL A 192 6.58 -17.66 5.03
N ALA A 193 6.20 -16.39 4.99
CA ALA A 193 5.44 -15.81 3.89
C ALA A 193 6.21 -15.88 2.57
N MET A 194 7.51 -15.56 2.58
CA MET A 194 8.38 -15.65 1.40
C MET A 194 8.56 -17.07 0.85
N SER A 195 8.46 -18.09 1.70
CA SER A 195 8.63 -19.49 1.30
C SER A 195 7.32 -20.19 0.90
N ARG A 196 6.18 -19.52 1.06
CA ARG A 196 4.89 -20.09 0.70
C ARG A 196 4.63 -19.93 -0.79
N PRO A 197 4.16 -20.98 -1.45
CA PRO A 197 3.69 -20.85 -2.83
C PRO A 197 2.51 -19.88 -2.88
N ARG A 198 2.28 -19.38 -4.08
CA ARG A 198 1.12 -18.55 -4.41
C ARG A 198 -0.17 -19.34 -4.24
#